data_b9335db71eacf37b7855f73cb37a4746
#
_entry.id   b9335db71eacf37b7855f73cb37a4746
#
_cell.length_a   1.000
_cell.length_b   1.000
_cell.length_c   1.000
_cell.angle_alpha   90.00
_cell.angle_beta   90.00
_cell.angle_gamma   90.00
#
_symmetry.space_group_name_H-M   'P 1'
#
loop_
_entity.id
_entity.type
_entity.pdbx_description
1 polymer ?
#
loop_
_entity_poly.entity_id
_entity_poly.type
_entity_poly.pdbx_seq_one_letter_code
_entity_poly.pdbx_strand_id
1 'polypeptide(L)'
;MSEILKIPVTGGEVCILAKGTIIEGDIKVDSHLRLEGDILGKLSCNGRLVMSAQAIIQGPVQCKELDCEGRILGKIQAKESIVLKSTAIVDGDIECNSLQIDLGATYNGQCTMKKRVG
;
A
#
# COMPACT_ATOMS: atom_id res chain seq x y z
N MET A 1 6.47 16.77 -14.62
CA MET A 1 5.48 16.09 -15.47
C MET A 1 5.25 14.68 -14.94
N SER A 2 4.03 14.37 -14.59
CA SER A 2 3.74 13.06 -14.03
C SER A 2 3.34 12.09 -15.12
N GLU A 3 3.82 10.88 -15.01
CA GLU A 3 3.43 9.81 -15.92
C GLU A 3 2.58 8.83 -15.15
N ILE A 4 1.56 8.33 -15.80
CA ILE A 4 0.73 7.30 -15.21
C ILE A 4 1.13 5.98 -15.81
N LEU A 5 1.68 5.13 -14.99
CA LEU A 5 2.04 3.79 -15.42
C LEU A 5 0.90 2.86 -15.09
N LYS A 6 0.26 2.34 -16.13
CA LYS A 6 -0.85 1.45 -15.97
C LYS A 6 -0.39 0.03 -16.28
N ILE A 7 -0.50 -0.83 -15.30
CA ILE A 7 -0.07 -2.22 -15.44
C ILE A 7 -1.31 -3.10 -15.54
N PRO A 8 -1.67 -3.57 -16.73
CA PRO A 8 -2.83 -4.44 -16.88
C PRO A 8 -2.48 -5.86 -16.46
N VAL A 9 -3.25 -6.39 -15.54
CA VAL A 9 -3.13 -7.78 -15.11
C VAL A 9 -4.48 -8.42 -15.29
N THR A 10 -4.52 -9.52 -16.02
CA THR A 10 -5.76 -10.21 -16.29
C THR A 10 -5.77 -11.59 -15.65
N GLY A 11 -6.98 -12.10 -15.40
CA GLY A 11 -7.12 -13.45 -14.91
C GLY A 11 -6.88 -13.61 -13.41
N GLY A 12 -6.94 -12.54 -12.65
CA GLY A 12 -6.73 -12.61 -11.21
C GLY A 12 -5.30 -12.86 -10.80
N GLU A 13 -4.38 -12.63 -11.71
CA GLU A 13 -2.98 -12.81 -11.43
C GLU A 13 -2.45 -11.69 -10.54
N VAL A 14 -1.32 -11.95 -9.90
CA VAL A 14 -0.66 -10.97 -9.04
C VAL A 14 0.45 -10.31 -9.83
N CYS A 15 0.47 -8.98 -9.83
CA CYS A 15 1.57 -8.23 -10.41
C CYS A 15 2.68 -8.15 -9.36
N ILE A 16 3.90 -8.47 -9.76
CA ILE A 16 5.04 -8.44 -8.84
C ILE A 16 6.05 -7.41 -9.31
N LEU A 17 6.36 -6.46 -8.44
CA LEU A 17 7.43 -5.50 -8.68
C LEU A 17 8.61 -5.91 -7.82
N ALA A 18 9.62 -6.44 -8.47
CA ALA A 18 10.71 -7.12 -7.80
C ALA A 18 11.63 -6.15 -7.04
N LYS A 19 12.39 -6.72 -6.12
CA LYS A 19 13.40 -5.99 -5.37
C LYS A 19 14.39 -5.33 -6.32
N GLY A 20 14.74 -4.08 -6.02
CA GLY A 20 15.63 -3.30 -6.86
C GLY A 20 14.92 -2.47 -7.91
N THR A 21 13.61 -2.65 -8.06
CA THR A 21 12.82 -1.83 -8.96
C THR A 21 12.49 -0.52 -8.29
N ILE A 22 12.72 0.58 -8.99
CA ILE A 22 12.36 1.91 -8.51
C ILE A 22 11.45 2.53 -9.55
N ILE A 23 10.24 2.89 -9.14
CA ILE A 23 9.27 3.49 -10.04
C ILE A 23 8.93 4.88 -9.52
N GLU A 24 9.05 5.87 -10.41
CA GLU A 24 8.68 7.24 -10.10
C GLU A 24 7.44 7.61 -10.91
N GLY A 25 6.48 8.27 -10.26
CA GLY A 25 5.26 8.70 -10.91
C GLY A 25 4.04 7.99 -10.37
N ASP A 26 2.94 8.10 -11.08
CA ASP A 26 1.67 7.52 -10.67
C ASP A 26 1.53 6.12 -11.24
N ILE A 27 1.14 5.18 -10.39
CA ILE A 27 0.99 3.78 -10.77
C ILE A 27 -0.43 3.35 -10.50
N LYS A 28 -1.03 2.66 -11.46
CA LYS A 28 -2.36 2.09 -11.29
C LYS A 28 -2.33 0.61 -11.63
N VAL A 29 -2.75 -0.21 -10.68
CA VAL A 29 -2.80 -1.66 -10.85
C VAL A 29 -4.24 -2.10 -10.67
N ASP A 30 -4.78 -2.85 -11.66
CA ASP A 30 -6.17 -3.29 -11.62
C ASP A 30 -6.36 -4.65 -10.96
N SER A 31 -5.34 -5.17 -10.33
CA SER A 31 -5.39 -6.48 -9.69
C SER A 31 -4.59 -6.44 -8.40
N HIS A 32 -4.24 -7.60 -7.89
CA HIS A 32 -3.38 -7.67 -6.71
C HIS A 32 -1.95 -7.29 -7.07
N LEU A 33 -1.28 -6.65 -6.14
CA LEU A 33 0.11 -6.22 -6.34
C LEU A 33 0.96 -6.69 -5.18
N ARG A 34 2.07 -7.33 -5.51
CA ARG A 34 3.10 -7.63 -4.55
C ARG A 34 4.28 -6.71 -4.82
N LEU A 35 4.62 -5.90 -3.86
CA LEU A 35 5.68 -4.91 -4.00
C LEU A 35 6.88 -5.31 -3.18
N GLU A 36 8.02 -5.46 -3.85
CA GLU A 36 9.29 -5.73 -3.19
C GLU A 36 10.31 -4.63 -3.46
N GLY A 37 9.96 -3.70 -4.34
CA GLY A 37 10.82 -2.56 -4.68
C GLY A 37 10.31 -1.26 -4.11
N ASP A 38 10.70 -0.15 -4.73
CA ASP A 38 10.39 1.17 -4.25
C ASP A 38 9.47 1.91 -5.22
N ILE A 39 8.51 2.65 -4.66
CA ILE A 39 7.63 3.51 -5.43
C ILE A 39 7.73 4.92 -4.89
N LEU A 40 8.04 5.86 -5.78
CA LEU A 40 8.08 7.28 -5.47
C LEU A 40 6.95 7.95 -6.24
N GLY A 41 5.81 8.15 -5.59
CA GLY A 41 4.65 8.72 -6.22
C GLY A 41 3.37 8.08 -5.73
N LYS A 42 2.30 8.24 -6.50
CA LYS A 42 0.98 7.75 -6.11
C LYS A 42 0.78 6.32 -6.58
N LEU A 43 0.25 5.50 -5.70
CA LEU A 43 -0.10 4.13 -6.04
C LEU A 43 -1.59 3.91 -5.85
N SER A 44 -2.24 3.40 -6.89
CA SER A 44 -3.63 2.96 -6.82
C SER A 44 -3.67 1.49 -7.17
N CYS A 45 -4.15 0.67 -6.24
CA CYS A 45 -4.26 -0.76 -6.44
C CYS A 45 -5.72 -1.16 -6.23
N ASN A 46 -6.30 -1.82 -7.21
CA ASN A 46 -7.71 -2.19 -7.14
C ASN A 46 -7.92 -3.57 -6.55
N GLY A 47 -7.01 -4.01 -5.72
CA GLY A 47 -7.05 -5.29 -5.05
C GLY A 47 -6.22 -5.25 -3.78
N ARG A 48 -5.60 -6.37 -3.46
CA ARG A 48 -4.75 -6.47 -2.28
C ARG A 48 -3.33 -6.02 -2.61
N LEU A 49 -2.80 -5.12 -1.80
CA LEU A 49 -1.42 -4.70 -1.89
C LEU A 49 -0.62 -5.38 -0.79
N VAL A 50 0.37 -6.16 -1.18
CA VAL A 50 1.26 -6.83 -0.23
C VAL A 50 2.65 -6.23 -0.39
N MET A 51 3.20 -5.70 0.69
CA MET A 51 4.53 -5.11 0.68
C MET A 51 5.48 -5.97 1.48
N SER A 52 6.63 -6.28 0.89
CA SER A 52 7.68 -7.01 1.60
C SER A 52 8.41 -6.08 2.58
N ALA A 53 9.24 -6.67 3.44
CA ALA A 53 9.96 -5.90 4.45
C ALA A 53 10.91 -4.86 3.87
N GLN A 54 11.29 -5.00 2.60
CA GLN A 54 12.22 -4.08 1.96
C GLN A 54 11.52 -3.08 1.05
N ALA A 55 10.22 -3.20 0.89
CA ALA A 55 9.48 -2.29 0.02
C ALA A 55 9.30 -0.93 0.69
N ILE A 56 9.40 0.12 -0.12
CA ILE A 56 9.22 1.49 0.34
C ILE A 56 8.29 2.21 -0.62
N ILE A 57 7.29 2.90 -0.07
CA ILE A 57 6.42 3.77 -0.86
C ILE A 57 6.50 5.17 -0.28
N GLN A 58 6.82 6.13 -1.12
CA GLN A 58 6.78 7.55 -0.75
C GLN A 58 5.71 8.22 -1.59
N GLY A 59 4.56 8.47 -0.99
CA GLY A 59 3.43 9.09 -1.65
C GLY A 59 2.11 8.47 -1.22
N PRO A 60 0.99 8.99 -1.74
CA PRO A 60 -0.32 8.47 -1.34
C PRO A 60 -0.58 7.08 -1.92
N VAL A 61 -1.26 6.26 -1.14
CA VAL A 61 -1.59 4.88 -1.50
C VAL A 61 -3.09 4.67 -1.40
N GLN A 62 -3.68 4.10 -2.43
CA GLN A 62 -5.08 3.67 -2.42
C GLN A 62 -5.14 2.19 -2.78
N CYS A 63 -5.86 1.42 -2.00
CA CYS A 63 -6.01 -0.01 -2.25
C CYS A 63 -7.28 -0.52 -1.57
N LYS A 64 -7.63 -1.77 -1.81
CA LYS A 64 -8.72 -2.40 -1.08
C LYS A 64 -8.23 -2.96 0.24
N GLU A 65 -7.17 -3.74 0.18
CA GLU A 65 -6.55 -4.33 1.36
C GLU A 65 -5.05 -4.09 1.31
N LEU A 66 -4.45 -3.87 2.46
CA LEU A 66 -3.02 -3.64 2.55
C LEU A 66 -2.41 -4.58 3.58
N ASP A 67 -1.42 -5.34 3.16
CA ASP A 67 -0.55 -6.08 4.07
C ASP A 67 0.83 -5.44 3.97
N CYS A 68 1.26 -4.77 5.02
CA CYS A 68 2.50 -4.00 4.98
C CYS A 68 3.54 -4.59 5.92
N GLU A 69 4.69 -4.96 5.37
CA GLU A 69 5.85 -5.32 6.16
C GLU A 69 6.98 -4.31 5.94
N GLY A 70 6.78 -3.37 5.03
CA GLY A 70 7.79 -2.39 4.66
C GLY A 70 7.48 -1.00 5.20
N ARG A 71 7.91 0.01 4.46
CA ARG A 71 7.77 1.39 4.90
C ARG A 71 6.88 2.18 3.94
N ILE A 72 5.97 2.96 4.49
CA ILE A 72 5.13 3.86 3.72
C ILE A 72 5.22 5.25 4.31
N LEU A 73 5.57 6.21 3.47
CA LEU A 73 5.63 7.63 3.84
C LEU A 73 4.58 8.35 3.03
N GLY A 74 3.41 8.60 3.62
CA GLY A 74 2.31 9.26 2.94
C GLY A 74 0.97 8.76 3.42
N LYS A 75 -0.09 9.27 2.80
CA LYS A 75 -1.45 8.92 3.19
C LYS A 75 -1.86 7.58 2.58
N ILE A 76 -2.52 6.77 3.39
CA ILE A 76 -3.00 5.45 2.96
C ILE A 76 -4.52 5.43 3.05
N GLN A 77 -5.16 5.03 1.96
CA GLN A 77 -6.60 4.81 1.95
C GLN A 77 -6.87 3.38 1.52
N ALA A 78 -7.43 2.61 2.42
CA ALA A 78 -7.83 1.23 2.13
C ALA A 78 -9.33 1.12 2.27
N LYS A 79 -9.97 0.50 1.30
CA LYS A 79 -11.43 0.37 1.34
C LYS A 79 -11.89 -0.65 2.36
N GLU A 80 -11.08 -1.64 2.64
CA GLU A 80 -11.45 -2.72 3.55
C GLU A 80 -10.55 -2.79 4.76
N SER A 81 -9.33 -3.27 4.62
CA SER A 81 -8.51 -3.49 5.78
C SER A 81 -7.04 -3.17 5.55
N ILE A 82 -6.37 -2.87 6.65
CA ILE A 82 -4.92 -2.67 6.66
C ILE A 82 -4.35 -3.54 7.75
N VAL A 83 -3.31 -4.30 7.42
CA VAL A 83 -2.54 -5.08 8.38
C VAL A 83 -1.11 -4.58 8.36
N LEU A 84 -0.63 -4.11 9.50
CA LEU A 84 0.75 -3.68 9.66
C LEU A 84 1.49 -4.77 10.41
N LYS A 85 2.41 -5.42 9.72
CA LYS A 85 3.19 -6.50 10.31
C LYS A 85 4.29 -5.94 11.20
N SER A 86 4.99 -6.81 11.91
CA SER A 86 5.95 -6.38 12.92
C SER A 86 7.08 -5.51 12.39
N THR A 87 7.42 -5.61 11.11
CA THR A 87 8.47 -4.79 10.51
C THR A 87 7.94 -3.55 9.80
N ALA A 88 6.63 -3.34 9.83
CA ALA A 88 6.04 -2.22 9.12
C ALA A 88 6.36 -0.89 9.80
N ILE A 89 6.63 0.12 8.97
CA ILE A 89 6.81 1.50 9.43
C ILE A 89 5.94 2.37 8.56
N VAL A 90 4.99 3.05 9.17
CA VAL A 90 4.07 3.93 8.45
C VAL A 90 4.14 5.33 9.06
N ASP A 91 4.39 6.30 8.20
CA ASP A 91 4.43 7.70 8.61
C ASP A 91 3.46 8.47 7.71
N GLY A 92 2.33 8.84 8.26
CA GLY A 92 1.27 9.53 7.55
C GLY A 92 -0.10 9.09 8.05
N ASP A 93 -1.14 9.61 7.42
CA ASP A 93 -2.50 9.35 7.86
C ASP A 93 -3.05 8.08 7.20
N ILE A 94 -3.86 7.36 7.93
CA ILE A 94 -4.50 6.13 7.46
C ILE A 94 -6.01 6.30 7.51
N GLU A 95 -6.68 5.84 6.45
CA GLU A 95 -8.13 5.79 6.39
C GLU A 95 -8.52 4.39 5.94
N CYS A 96 -9.28 3.68 6.77
CA CYS A 96 -9.66 2.30 6.47
C CYS A 96 -10.90 1.89 7.28
N ASN A 97 -11.45 0.71 6.97
CA ASN A 97 -12.54 0.14 7.75
C ASN A 97 -12.05 -0.70 8.91
N SER A 98 -10.91 -1.36 8.73
CA SER A 98 -10.36 -2.26 9.74
C SER A 98 -8.85 -2.11 9.75
N LEU A 99 -8.27 -2.04 10.94
CA LEU A 99 -6.83 -1.88 11.09
C LEU A 99 -6.31 -2.88 12.10
N GLN A 100 -5.29 -3.62 11.71
CA GLN A 100 -4.59 -4.52 12.60
C GLN A 100 -3.12 -4.11 12.62
N ILE A 101 -2.58 -3.95 13.81
CA ILE A 101 -1.17 -3.59 14.00
C ILE A 101 -0.53 -4.66 14.86
N ASP A 102 0.47 -5.34 14.30
CA ASP A 102 1.19 -6.37 15.04
C ASP A 102 2.24 -5.73 15.94
N LEU A 103 2.64 -6.46 16.98
CA LEU A 103 3.70 -5.99 17.87
C LEU A 103 4.98 -5.77 17.07
N GLY A 104 5.63 -4.63 17.32
CA GLY A 104 6.85 -4.26 16.62
C GLY A 104 6.63 -3.29 15.49
N ALA A 105 5.41 -3.16 15.00
CA ALA A 105 5.12 -2.20 13.95
C ALA A 105 5.17 -0.77 14.50
N THR A 106 5.62 0.15 13.65
CA THR A 106 5.68 1.57 14.00
C THR A 106 4.69 2.34 13.15
N TYR A 107 3.89 3.17 13.80
CA TYR A 107 2.92 3.98 13.11
C TYR A 107 2.92 5.39 13.69
N ASN A 108 3.13 6.38 12.82
CA ASN A 108 3.09 7.79 13.17
C ASN A 108 2.08 8.50 12.28
N GLY A 109 1.04 9.06 12.87
CA GLY A 109 0.02 9.78 12.11
C GLY A 109 -1.34 9.59 12.73
N GLN A 110 -2.38 9.95 11.97
CA GLN A 110 -3.75 9.81 12.41
C GLN A 110 -4.43 8.68 11.66
N CYS A 111 -5.17 7.89 12.38
CA CYS A 111 -5.94 6.82 11.79
C CYS A 111 -7.42 7.16 11.86
N THR A 112 -8.06 7.21 10.71
CA THR A 112 -9.50 7.41 10.63
C THR A 112 -10.13 6.11 10.15
N MET A 113 -10.98 5.55 10.98
CA MET A 113 -11.65 4.31 10.63
C MET A 113 -13.08 4.63 10.23
N LYS A 114 -13.43 4.24 9.00
CA LYS A 114 -14.79 4.41 8.52
C LYS A 114 -15.63 3.26 9.02
N LYS A 115 -15.93 3.30 10.28
CA LYS A 115 -16.66 2.23 10.89
C LYS A 115 -18.10 2.25 10.44
N ARG A 116 -18.57 1.12 9.94
CA ARG A 116 -19.95 0.96 9.67
C ARG A 116 -20.66 0.66 10.96
N VAL A 117 -21.66 1.45 11.24
CA VAL A 117 -22.55 1.17 12.34
C VAL A 117 -23.67 0.34 11.77
N GLY A 118 -23.68 -0.87 12.11
CA GLY A 118 -24.70 -1.77 11.57
C GLY A 118 -25.60 -2.20 12.64
#